data_3e7197e2a9fc54a1997537beb22648a5
#
_entry.id   3e7197e2a9fc54a1997537beb22648a5
#
_cell.length_a   1.000
_cell.length_b   1.000
_cell.length_c   1.000
_cell.angle_alpha   90.00
_cell.angle_beta   90.00
_cell.angle_gamma   90.00
#
_symmetry.space_group_name_H-M   'P 1'
#
loop_
_entity.id
_entity.type
_entity.pdbx_description
1 polymer ?
#
loop_
_entity_poly.entity_id
_entity_poly.type
_entity_poly.pdbx_seq_one_letter_code
_entity_poly.pdbx_strand_id
1 'polypeptide(L)'
;MRNMSALALGLLIMGLGVYGAAAVTPYAFPGAFDAQGATANVVALFVMLTVTEVTTLFAGWVTARLVTDHRAGHAILMAAVGLTSAITVGAVRWSAAPSWYYITSWMLMPCAAALGAKAWERALRRKGQAVTRRIAAT
;
A
#
# COMPACT_ATOMS: atom_id res chain seq x y z
N MET A 1 15.18 -7.90 15.77
CA MET A 1 15.48 -8.13 14.34
C MET A 1 14.22 -8.41 13.50
N ARG A 2 13.30 -9.32 13.90
CA ARG A 2 12.11 -9.70 13.12
C ARG A 2 11.18 -8.55 12.71
N ASN A 3 10.97 -7.55 13.57
CA ASN A 3 10.10 -6.41 13.28
C ASN A 3 10.70 -5.46 12.21
N MET A 4 12.02 -5.29 12.20
CA MET A 4 12.72 -4.50 11.16
C MET A 4 12.63 -5.17 9.80
N SER A 5 12.79 -6.50 9.74
CA SER A 5 12.64 -7.26 8.50
C SER A 5 11.20 -7.19 7.97
N ALA A 6 10.20 -7.19 8.86
CA ALA A 6 8.79 -7.04 8.47
C ALA A 6 8.50 -5.65 7.87
N LEU A 7 9.04 -4.60 8.47
CA LEU A 7 8.93 -3.22 7.94
C LEU A 7 9.63 -3.10 6.58
N ALA A 8 10.86 -3.62 6.46
CA ALA A 8 11.63 -3.58 5.21
C ALA A 8 10.89 -4.31 4.08
N LEU A 9 10.33 -5.50 4.36
CA LEU A 9 9.56 -6.25 3.37
C LEU A 9 8.28 -5.52 2.97
N GLY A 10 7.56 -4.94 3.94
CA GLY A 10 6.38 -4.13 3.64
C GLY A 10 6.69 -2.92 2.76
N LEU A 11 7.77 -2.19 3.06
CA LEU A 11 8.25 -1.08 2.25
C LEU A 11 8.67 -1.52 0.85
N LEU A 12 9.34 -2.67 0.73
CA LEU A 12 9.71 -3.24 -0.57
C LEU A 12 8.47 -3.55 -1.42
N ILE A 13 7.47 -4.23 -0.85
CA ILE A 13 6.22 -4.56 -1.54
C ILE A 13 5.51 -3.28 -1.98
N MET A 14 5.39 -2.30 -1.09
CA MET A 14 4.76 -1.02 -1.40
C MET A 14 5.51 -0.27 -2.50
N GLY A 15 6.85 -0.20 -2.42
CA GLY A 15 7.69 0.42 -3.44
C GLY A 15 7.53 -0.26 -4.81
N LEU A 16 7.55 -1.59 -4.86
CA LEU A 16 7.30 -2.34 -6.09
C LEU A 16 5.93 -2.03 -6.69
N GLY A 17 4.89 -1.86 -5.87
CA GLY A 17 3.57 -1.47 -6.35
C GLY A 17 3.53 -0.07 -6.93
N VAL A 18 4.08 0.91 -6.23
CA VAL A 18 4.11 2.32 -6.67
C VAL A 18 4.93 2.48 -7.95
N TYR A 19 6.18 2.01 -7.94
CA TYR A 19 7.07 2.14 -9.10
C TYR A 19 6.68 1.21 -10.24
N GLY A 20 6.16 0.00 -9.93
CA GLY A 20 5.64 -0.93 -10.93
C GLY A 20 4.42 -0.37 -11.64
N ALA A 21 3.48 0.23 -10.92
CA ALA A 21 2.34 0.92 -11.53
C ALA A 21 2.81 2.04 -12.47
N ALA A 22 3.72 2.89 -12.02
CA ALA A 22 4.27 3.97 -12.84
C ALA A 22 5.02 3.48 -14.08
N ALA A 23 5.73 2.35 -13.98
CA ALA A 23 6.46 1.78 -15.11
C ALA A 23 5.57 1.07 -16.13
N VAL A 24 4.50 0.39 -15.68
CA VAL A 24 3.66 -0.46 -16.55
C VAL A 24 2.51 0.31 -17.20
N THR A 25 1.95 1.32 -16.49
CA THR A 25 0.77 2.04 -16.99
C THR A 25 0.98 2.73 -18.35
N PRO A 26 2.13 3.32 -18.70
CA PRO A 26 2.36 3.88 -20.01
C PRO A 26 2.23 2.85 -21.17
N TYR A 27 2.60 1.61 -20.93
CA TYR A 27 2.43 0.53 -21.92
C TYR A 27 0.97 0.09 -22.06
N ALA A 28 0.21 0.14 -20.98
CA ALA A 28 -1.21 -0.21 -20.99
C ALA A 28 -2.09 0.90 -21.60
N PHE A 29 -1.61 2.16 -21.56
CA PHE A 29 -2.32 3.33 -22.08
C PHE A 29 -1.41 4.13 -23.04
N PRO A 30 -1.13 3.58 -24.25
CA PRO A 30 -0.29 4.26 -25.25
C PRO A 30 -0.90 5.63 -25.62
N GLY A 31 -0.08 6.67 -25.60
CA GLY A 31 -0.52 8.04 -25.91
C GLY A 31 -1.21 8.79 -24.76
N ALA A 32 -1.40 8.17 -23.59
CA ALA A 32 -1.90 8.88 -22.40
C ALA A 32 -0.80 9.67 -21.67
N PHE A 33 0.46 9.42 -21.97
CA PHE A 33 1.62 10.03 -21.35
C PHE A 33 2.42 10.81 -22.39
N ASP A 34 2.96 11.95 -21.98
CA ASP A 34 3.90 12.71 -22.80
C ASP A 34 5.33 12.12 -22.76
N ALA A 35 6.24 12.73 -23.53
CA ALA A 35 7.65 12.29 -23.59
C ALA A 35 8.40 12.37 -22.25
N GLN A 36 7.90 13.17 -21.31
CA GLN A 36 8.44 13.34 -19.96
C GLN A 36 7.77 12.39 -18.94
N GLY A 37 6.78 11.60 -19.39
CA GLY A 37 6.00 10.69 -18.56
C GLY A 37 4.94 11.38 -17.71
N ALA A 38 4.53 12.61 -18.08
CA ALA A 38 3.41 13.30 -17.44
C ALA A 38 2.08 12.88 -18.07
N THR A 39 1.01 12.89 -17.27
CA THR A 39 -0.32 12.53 -17.74
C THR A 39 -1.42 13.30 -17.01
N ALA A 40 -2.45 13.70 -17.75
CA ALA A 40 -3.74 14.16 -17.23
C ALA A 40 -4.87 13.16 -17.54
N ASN A 41 -4.55 11.98 -18.11
CA ASN A 41 -5.55 10.97 -18.43
C ASN A 41 -6.11 10.36 -17.14
N VAL A 42 -7.36 10.66 -16.86
CA VAL A 42 -8.05 10.28 -15.61
C VAL A 42 -8.09 8.77 -15.43
N VAL A 43 -8.31 8.00 -16.50
CA VAL A 43 -8.39 6.52 -16.43
C VAL A 43 -7.03 5.94 -16.06
N ALA A 44 -5.94 6.39 -16.69
CA ALA A 44 -4.58 5.96 -16.36
C ALA A 44 -4.23 6.28 -14.91
N LEU A 45 -4.56 7.48 -14.44
CA LEU A 45 -4.34 7.91 -13.05
C LEU A 45 -5.14 7.07 -12.04
N PHE A 46 -6.41 6.73 -12.35
CA PHE A 46 -7.20 5.83 -11.48
C PHE A 46 -6.64 4.42 -11.42
N VAL A 47 -6.13 3.89 -12.53
CA VAL A 47 -5.47 2.57 -12.54
C VAL A 47 -4.20 2.61 -11.67
N MET A 48 -3.35 3.62 -11.85
CA MET A 48 -2.15 3.80 -11.04
C MET A 48 -2.49 3.91 -9.55
N LEU A 49 -3.48 4.74 -9.20
CA LEU A 49 -3.94 4.91 -7.82
C LEU A 49 -4.44 3.58 -7.24
N THR A 50 -5.29 2.87 -7.97
CA THR A 50 -5.84 1.59 -7.52
C THR A 50 -4.74 0.55 -7.26
N VAL A 51 -3.80 0.39 -8.19
CA VAL A 51 -2.68 -0.54 -8.04
C VAL A 51 -1.82 -0.16 -6.82
N THR A 52 -1.52 1.11 -6.66
CA THR A 52 -0.75 1.63 -5.52
C THR A 52 -1.44 1.31 -4.19
N GLU A 53 -2.75 1.61 -4.08
CA GLU A 53 -3.47 1.42 -2.83
C GLU A 53 -3.72 -0.06 -2.50
N VAL A 54 -4.03 -0.90 -3.49
CA VAL A 54 -4.14 -2.35 -3.30
C VAL A 54 -2.81 -2.95 -2.85
N THR A 55 -1.70 -2.51 -3.44
CA THR A 55 -0.37 -2.98 -3.05
C THR A 55 0.01 -2.50 -1.65
N THR A 56 -0.34 -1.26 -1.29
CA THR A 56 -0.14 -0.71 0.06
C THR A 56 -0.97 -1.46 1.10
N LEU A 57 -2.21 -1.81 0.79
CA LEU A 57 -3.05 -2.65 1.64
C LEU A 57 -2.41 -4.02 1.85
N PHE A 58 -1.92 -4.65 0.79
CA PHE A 58 -1.23 -5.94 0.87
C PHE A 58 0.07 -5.84 1.67
N ALA A 59 0.85 -4.77 1.49
CA ALA A 59 2.05 -4.50 2.28
C ALA A 59 1.74 -4.38 3.78
N GLY A 60 0.67 -3.66 4.14
CA GLY A 60 0.18 -3.56 5.51
C GLY A 60 -0.24 -4.91 6.10
N TRP A 61 -0.92 -5.74 5.31
CA TRP A 61 -1.30 -7.11 5.70
C TRP A 61 -0.06 -7.99 5.94
N VAL A 62 0.93 -7.96 5.05
CA VAL A 62 2.18 -8.72 5.19
C VAL A 62 2.96 -8.27 6.42
N THR A 63 3.11 -6.97 6.62
CA THR A 63 3.78 -6.39 7.79
C THR A 63 3.12 -6.87 9.08
N ALA A 64 1.79 -6.77 9.18
CA ALA A 64 1.03 -7.20 10.34
C ALA A 64 1.11 -8.73 10.58
N ARG A 65 1.28 -9.53 9.53
CA ARG A 65 1.46 -10.98 9.63
C ARG A 65 2.80 -11.36 10.24
N LEU A 66 3.85 -10.64 9.92
CA LEU A 66 5.22 -10.95 10.31
C LEU A 66 5.58 -10.42 11.71
N VAL A 67 4.91 -9.37 12.15
CA VAL A 67 5.10 -8.76 13.47
C VAL A 67 4.23 -9.47 14.51
N THR A 68 4.76 -9.63 15.74
CA THR A 68 4.02 -10.25 16.86
C THR A 68 3.19 -9.26 17.63
N ASP A 69 3.78 -8.08 17.93
CA ASP A 69 3.20 -7.08 18.82
C ASP A 69 2.92 -5.79 18.07
N HIS A 70 1.92 -5.03 18.50
CA HIS A 70 1.55 -3.73 17.92
C HIS A 70 1.43 -3.74 16.38
N ARG A 71 0.79 -4.77 15.83
CA ARG A 71 0.69 -5.03 14.38
C ARG A 71 0.21 -3.83 13.57
N ALA A 72 -0.88 -3.21 14.01
CA ALA A 72 -1.40 -2.01 13.36
C ALA A 72 -0.41 -0.85 13.42
N GLY A 73 0.28 -0.67 14.56
CA GLY A 73 1.31 0.37 14.72
C GLY A 73 2.47 0.21 13.74
N HIS A 74 2.96 -1.01 13.53
CA HIS A 74 4.03 -1.27 12.56
C HIS A 74 3.57 -1.05 11.11
N ALA A 75 2.32 -1.41 10.76
CA ALA A 75 1.78 -1.12 9.44
C ALA A 75 1.63 0.39 9.18
N ILE A 76 1.19 1.15 10.19
CA ILE A 76 1.11 2.61 10.12
C ILE A 76 2.52 3.23 10.03
N LEU A 77 3.49 2.74 10.80
CA LEU A 77 4.88 3.22 10.72
C LEU A 77 5.46 2.96 9.32
N MET A 78 5.24 1.77 8.76
CA MET A 78 5.62 1.46 7.38
C MET A 78 5.00 2.45 6.41
N ALA A 79 3.70 2.71 6.53
CA ALA A 79 3.00 3.67 5.67
C ALA A 79 3.52 5.10 5.86
N ALA A 80 3.88 5.51 7.06
CA ALA A 80 4.45 6.83 7.32
C ALA A 80 5.80 7.02 6.62
N VAL A 81 6.68 6.01 6.68
CA VAL A 81 7.97 6.04 5.96
C VAL A 81 7.74 6.08 4.45
N GLY A 82 6.83 5.26 3.93
CA GLY A 82 6.47 5.27 2.51
C GLY A 82 5.83 6.58 2.05
N LEU A 83 4.97 7.16 2.87
CA LEU A 83 4.33 8.45 2.61
C LEU A 83 5.38 9.58 2.53
N THR A 84 6.37 9.59 3.43
CA THR A 84 7.47 10.57 3.37
C THR A 84 8.20 10.48 2.03
N SER A 85 8.52 9.26 1.58
CA SER A 85 9.12 9.04 0.26
C SER A 85 8.21 9.48 -0.89
N ALA A 86 6.92 9.16 -0.81
CA ALA A 86 5.93 9.53 -1.82
C ALA A 86 5.73 11.05 -1.92
N ILE A 87 5.73 11.77 -0.80
CA ILE A 87 5.67 13.23 -0.76
C ILE A 87 6.93 13.83 -1.41
N THR A 88 8.11 13.31 -1.06
CA THR A 88 9.38 13.80 -1.63
C THR A 88 9.40 13.64 -3.15
N VAL A 89 9.06 12.46 -3.66
CA VAL A 89 9.01 12.17 -5.09
C VAL A 89 7.91 13.00 -5.77
N GLY A 90 6.74 13.10 -5.16
CA GLY A 90 5.62 13.88 -5.67
C GLY A 90 5.93 15.38 -5.74
N ALA A 91 6.66 15.93 -4.76
CA ALA A 91 7.08 17.31 -4.79
C ALA A 91 8.03 17.63 -5.97
N VAL A 92 8.97 16.71 -6.24
CA VAL A 92 9.90 16.85 -7.39
C VAL A 92 9.17 16.68 -8.73
N ARG A 93 8.14 15.84 -8.79
CA ARG A 93 7.37 15.54 -9.99
C ARG A 93 5.97 16.15 -10.00
N TRP A 94 5.79 17.29 -9.30
CA TRP A 94 4.45 17.89 -9.12
C TRP A 94 3.71 18.21 -10.42
N SER A 95 4.44 18.54 -11.48
CA SER A 95 3.88 18.81 -12.81
C SER A 95 3.55 17.57 -13.64
N ALA A 96 3.96 16.36 -13.18
CA ALA A 96 3.77 15.14 -13.95
C ALA A 96 2.34 14.56 -13.88
N ALA A 97 1.53 15.01 -12.92
CA ALA A 97 0.11 14.65 -12.80
C ALA A 97 -0.68 15.78 -12.11
N PRO A 98 -2.01 15.82 -12.24
CA PRO A 98 -2.84 16.76 -11.52
C PRO A 98 -2.70 16.63 -10.00
N SER A 99 -2.74 17.76 -9.28
CA SER A 99 -2.55 17.81 -7.82
C SER A 99 -3.49 16.90 -7.03
N TRP A 100 -4.74 16.72 -7.50
CA TRP A 100 -5.71 15.83 -6.86
C TRP A 100 -5.20 14.38 -6.75
N TYR A 101 -4.46 13.90 -7.74
CA TYR A 101 -3.90 12.55 -7.74
C TYR A 101 -2.92 12.34 -6.58
N TYR A 102 -1.97 13.27 -6.40
CA TYR A 102 -1.00 13.19 -5.31
C TYR A 102 -1.68 13.28 -3.95
N ILE A 103 -2.55 14.28 -3.77
CA ILE A 103 -3.26 14.49 -2.50
C ILE A 103 -4.09 13.25 -2.14
N THR A 104 -4.84 12.71 -3.09
CA THR A 104 -5.67 11.51 -2.86
C THR A 104 -4.82 10.30 -2.48
N SER A 105 -3.72 10.05 -3.21
CA SER A 105 -2.80 8.94 -2.92
C SER A 105 -2.19 9.09 -1.52
N TRP A 106 -1.72 10.27 -1.15
CA TRP A 106 -1.13 10.52 0.16
C TRP A 106 -2.12 10.32 1.31
N MET A 107 -3.39 10.67 1.10
CA MET A 107 -4.43 10.46 2.12
C MET A 107 -4.85 8.99 2.22
N LEU A 108 -4.91 8.27 1.12
CA LEU A 108 -5.36 6.87 1.10
C LEU A 108 -4.30 5.90 1.60
N MET A 109 -3.03 6.16 1.37
CA MET A 109 -1.91 5.27 1.71
C MET A 109 -1.92 4.79 3.17
N PRO A 110 -1.99 5.66 4.21
CA PRO A 110 -2.05 5.19 5.59
C PRO A 110 -3.35 4.42 5.90
N CYS A 111 -4.46 4.80 5.28
CA CYS A 111 -5.73 4.10 5.42
C CYS A 111 -5.67 2.68 4.84
N ALA A 112 -5.10 2.53 3.65
CA ALA A 112 -4.92 1.23 3.00
C ALA A 112 -4.03 0.31 3.83
N ALA A 113 -2.89 0.79 4.34
CA ALA A 113 -2.00 0.01 5.19
C ALA A 113 -2.70 -0.43 6.49
N ALA A 114 -3.44 0.46 7.15
CA ALA A 114 -4.19 0.15 8.37
C ALA A 114 -5.30 -0.87 8.11
N LEU A 115 -6.01 -0.77 6.97
CA LEU A 115 -7.02 -1.75 6.56
C LEU A 115 -6.40 -3.13 6.32
N GLY A 116 -5.24 -3.21 5.69
CA GLY A 116 -4.49 -4.44 5.51
C GLY A 116 -4.14 -5.11 6.82
N ALA A 117 -3.63 -4.36 7.80
CA ALA A 117 -3.33 -4.87 9.14
C ALA A 117 -4.58 -5.38 9.87
N LYS A 118 -5.68 -4.61 9.82
CA LYS A 118 -6.97 -5.02 10.41
C LYS A 118 -7.54 -6.28 9.77
N ALA A 119 -7.37 -6.45 8.46
CA ALA A 119 -7.80 -7.66 7.76
C ALA A 119 -7.08 -8.91 8.30
N TRP A 120 -5.77 -8.81 8.54
CA TRP A 120 -5.01 -9.88 9.17
C TRP A 120 -5.49 -10.18 10.61
N GLU A 121 -5.67 -9.16 11.45
CA GLU A 121 -6.15 -9.34 12.82
C GLU A 121 -7.52 -10.01 12.88
N ARG A 122 -8.45 -9.64 11.98
CA ARG A 122 -9.76 -10.31 11.85
C ARG A 122 -9.62 -11.78 11.45
N ALA A 123 -8.71 -12.11 10.55
CA ALA A 123 -8.44 -13.48 10.14
C ALA A 123 -7.93 -14.32 11.30
N LEU A 124 -7.05 -13.77 12.15
CA LEU A 124 -6.57 -14.45 13.36
C LEU A 124 -7.68 -14.71 14.38
N ARG A 125 -8.53 -13.74 14.65
CA ARG A 125 -9.66 -13.89 15.59
C ARG A 125 -10.62 -15.00 15.15
N ARG A 126 -10.92 -15.06 13.84
CA ARG A 126 -11.79 -16.12 13.27
C ARG A 126 -11.19 -17.50 13.46
N LYS A 127 -9.88 -17.66 13.26
CA LYS A 127 -9.18 -18.95 13.48
C LYS A 127 -9.22 -19.36 14.94
N GLY A 128 -8.99 -18.45 15.87
CA GLY A 128 -9.08 -18.72 17.31
C GLY A 128 -10.48 -19.20 17.73
N GLN A 129 -11.53 -18.52 17.27
CA GLN A 129 -12.90 -18.92 17.56
C GLN A 129 -13.27 -20.30 17.00
N ALA A 130 -12.78 -20.65 15.81
CA ALA A 130 -13.01 -21.97 15.21
C ALA A 130 -12.36 -23.09 16.02
N VAL A 131 -11.16 -22.87 16.56
CA VAL A 131 -10.49 -23.83 17.43
C VAL A 131 -11.26 -24.02 18.74
N THR A 132 -11.67 -22.93 19.41
CA THR A 132 -12.43 -22.99 20.65
C THR A 132 -13.76 -23.74 20.49
N ARG A 133 -14.48 -23.51 19.38
CA ARG A 133 -15.72 -24.23 19.07
C ARG A 133 -15.50 -25.73 18.87
N ARG A 134 -14.39 -26.13 18.26
CA ARG A 134 -14.07 -27.56 18.08
C ARG A 134 -13.81 -28.26 19.42
N ILE A 135 -13.06 -27.62 20.30
CA ILE A 135 -12.75 -28.16 21.64
C ILE A 135 -14.02 -28.29 22.50
N ALA A 136 -14.94 -27.33 22.38
CA ALA A 136 -16.20 -27.38 23.15
C ALA A 136 -17.24 -28.42 22.62
N ALA A 137 -17.01 -28.99 21.44
CA ALA A 137 -17.88 -29.98 20.81
C ALA A 137 -17.39 -31.43 21.01
N THR A 138 -16.22 -31.63 21.63
CA THR A 138 -15.64 -32.92 22.05
C THR A 138 -15.82 -33.12 23.54
#